data_bffc32ccdeafa25d5bd22ecddc443d26
#
_entry.id   bffc32ccdeafa25d5bd22ecddc443d26
#
_cell.length_a   1.000
_cell.length_b   1.000
_cell.length_c   1.000
_cell.angle_alpha   90.00
_cell.angle_beta   90.00
_cell.angle_gamma   90.00
#
_symmetry.space_group_name_H-M   'P 1'
#
loop_
_entity.id
_entity.type
_entity.pdbx_description
1 polymer ?
#
loop_
_entity_poly.entity_id
_entity_poly.type
_entity_poly.pdbx_seq_one_letter_code
_entity_poly.pdbx_strand_id
1 'polypeptide(L)'
;SNFLVLNSSIIVKKPIFSFDNIKIEYGSNRIKSYHQGFNSLKDLKIYDYFDKILILDNTIKNKKKFPQSIKRLIPENAEFILDNKNIYGRINKGAGMMDSLQKNLQEFKKSQKIFYFEPRLILKDIDFCKNFINDDKNYFSFESKERVKTGYFGSITKDLVEFVNQSSV
;
A
#
# COMPACT_ATOMS: atom_id res chain seq x y z
N SER A 1 -10.07 -12.13 -11.12
CA SER A 1 -9.68 -12.06 -9.69
C SER A 1 -9.22 -10.66 -9.32
N ASN A 2 -9.60 -10.22 -8.14
CA ASN A 2 -9.30 -8.90 -7.61
C ASN A 2 -8.35 -9.03 -6.42
N PHE A 3 -7.21 -8.34 -6.45
CA PHE A 3 -6.26 -8.31 -5.37
C PHE A 3 -6.32 -6.98 -4.62
N LEU A 4 -6.29 -7.05 -3.29
CA LEU A 4 -6.02 -5.91 -2.43
C LEU A 4 -4.52 -5.89 -2.09
N VAL A 5 -3.84 -4.83 -2.47
CA VAL A 5 -2.42 -4.62 -2.18
C VAL A 5 -2.28 -3.52 -1.15
N LEU A 6 -1.87 -3.89 0.06
CA LEU A 6 -1.61 -2.97 1.16
C LEU A 6 -0.11 -2.75 1.29
N ASN A 7 0.36 -1.60 0.81
CA ASN A 7 1.80 -1.28 0.81
C ASN A 7 2.16 -0.41 2.02
N SER A 8 3.07 -0.88 2.84
CA SER A 8 3.46 -0.25 4.09
C SER A 8 4.97 -0.10 4.25
N SER A 9 5.33 0.78 5.16
CA SER A 9 6.68 0.98 5.68
C SER A 9 6.55 1.33 7.17
N ILE A 10 6.25 0.32 7.99
CA ILE A 10 5.77 0.53 9.37
C ILE A 10 6.91 0.95 10.29
N ILE A 11 8.06 0.28 10.18
CA ILE A 11 9.19 0.48 11.10
C ILE A 11 10.20 1.45 10.48
N VAL A 12 10.01 2.74 10.74
CA VAL A 12 10.92 3.79 10.30
C VAL A 12 11.63 4.37 11.53
N LYS A 13 12.94 4.40 11.48
CA LYS A 13 13.77 5.04 12.52
C LYS A 13 13.72 6.55 12.34
N LYS A 14 13.97 7.28 13.45
CA LYS A 14 14.11 8.74 13.39
C LYS A 14 15.17 9.10 12.33
N PRO A 15 14.85 9.96 11.34
CA PRO A 15 15.83 10.38 10.35
C PRO A 15 16.97 11.15 11.02
N ILE A 16 18.20 10.91 10.57
CA ILE A 16 19.40 11.60 11.07
C ILE A 16 19.45 13.04 10.58
N PHE A 17 18.85 13.30 9.41
CA PHE A 17 18.73 14.63 8.80
C PHE A 17 17.25 14.93 8.48
N SER A 18 16.77 16.09 8.93
CA SER A 18 15.50 16.64 8.46
C SER A 18 15.78 17.47 7.20
N PHE A 19 15.39 16.97 6.04
CA PHE A 19 15.24 17.83 4.86
C PHE A 19 14.00 18.72 5.05
N ASP A 20 14.14 20.00 4.76
CA ASP A 20 13.19 21.07 5.00
C ASP A 20 11.71 20.64 4.83
N ASN A 21 10.92 20.88 5.89
CA ASN A 21 9.45 20.82 5.95
C ASN A 21 8.75 19.46 5.73
N ILE A 22 9.43 18.35 5.57
CA ILE A 22 8.78 17.04 5.52
C ILE A 22 8.75 16.42 6.92
N LYS A 23 7.59 16.48 7.58
CA LYS A 23 7.35 15.74 8.83
C LYS A 23 7.26 14.24 8.53
N ILE A 24 8.35 13.51 8.75
CA ILE A 24 8.35 12.06 8.66
C ILE A 24 7.88 11.49 10.01
N GLU A 25 6.73 10.82 10.02
CA GLU A 25 6.32 10.04 11.17
C GLU A 25 7.25 8.85 11.37
N TYR A 26 7.64 8.57 12.61
CA TYR A 26 8.48 7.45 12.99
C TYR A 26 8.07 6.89 14.37
N GLY A 27 8.57 5.71 14.70
CA GLY A 27 8.33 5.07 16.00
C GLY A 27 6.84 4.80 16.27
N SER A 28 6.42 5.04 17.52
CA SER A 28 5.07 4.74 17.99
C SER A 28 3.97 5.52 17.28
N ASN A 29 4.22 6.77 16.90
CA ASN A 29 3.25 7.58 16.16
C ASN A 29 2.95 6.99 14.79
N ARG A 30 3.98 6.50 14.11
CA ARG A 30 3.83 5.84 12.81
C ARG A 30 3.05 4.53 12.92
N ILE A 31 3.35 3.72 13.93
CA ILE A 31 2.59 2.49 14.23
C ILE A 31 1.12 2.82 14.51
N LYS A 32 0.84 3.90 15.25
CA LYS A 32 -0.53 4.36 15.53
C LYS A 32 -1.27 4.74 14.25
N SER A 33 -0.64 5.46 13.33
CA SER A 33 -1.24 5.83 12.04
C SER A 33 -1.59 4.60 11.21
N TYR A 34 -0.69 3.62 11.13
CA TYR A 34 -0.99 2.34 10.46
C TYR A 34 -2.10 1.55 11.16
N HIS A 35 -2.10 1.52 12.48
CA HIS A 35 -3.18 0.87 13.24
C HIS A 35 -4.54 1.48 12.89
N GLN A 36 -4.66 2.80 12.85
CA GLN A 36 -5.89 3.49 12.47
C GLN A 36 -6.32 3.17 11.03
N GLY A 37 -5.39 3.15 10.10
CA GLY A 37 -5.65 2.81 8.70
C GLY A 37 -6.11 1.37 8.52
N PHE A 38 -5.41 0.40 9.08
CA PHE A 38 -5.83 -1.00 9.05
C PHE A 38 -7.17 -1.23 9.75
N ASN A 39 -7.43 -0.51 10.85
CA ASN A 39 -8.72 -0.58 11.53
C ASN A 39 -9.86 -0.09 10.63
N SER A 40 -9.66 1.01 9.88
CA SER A 40 -10.66 1.51 8.94
C SER A 40 -11.01 0.48 7.85
N LEU A 41 -10.02 -0.27 7.35
CA LEU A 41 -10.24 -1.34 6.37
C LEU A 41 -11.06 -2.48 6.96
N LYS A 42 -10.76 -2.87 8.20
CA LYS A 42 -11.49 -3.91 8.92
C LYS A 42 -12.94 -3.50 9.21
N ASP A 43 -13.16 -2.29 9.73
CA ASP A 43 -14.48 -1.78 10.09
C ASP A 43 -15.39 -1.66 8.86
N LEU A 44 -14.84 -1.29 7.70
CA LEU A 44 -15.55 -1.23 6.43
C LEU A 44 -15.65 -2.58 5.72
N LYS A 45 -15.11 -3.65 6.30
CA LYS A 45 -15.09 -5.00 5.72
C LYS A 45 -14.50 -5.04 4.30
N ILE A 46 -13.50 -4.21 4.03
CA ILE A 46 -12.89 -4.11 2.70
C ILE A 46 -12.31 -5.45 2.23
N TYR A 47 -11.79 -6.24 3.15
CA TYR A 47 -11.18 -7.54 2.83
C TYR A 47 -12.13 -8.51 2.13
N ASP A 48 -13.44 -8.41 2.39
CA ASP A 48 -14.47 -9.31 1.85
C ASP A 48 -14.72 -9.12 0.34
N TYR A 49 -14.21 -8.02 -0.23
CA TYR A 49 -14.37 -7.70 -1.65
C TYR A 49 -13.24 -8.23 -2.55
N PHE A 50 -12.22 -8.87 -1.97
CA PHE A 50 -11.04 -9.28 -2.70
C PHE A 50 -10.77 -10.78 -2.55
N ASP A 51 -10.34 -11.39 -3.66
CA ASP A 51 -9.97 -12.82 -3.69
C ASP A 51 -8.64 -13.07 -2.98
N LYS A 52 -7.77 -12.06 -2.95
CA LYS A 52 -6.45 -12.13 -2.33
C LYS A 52 -6.05 -10.81 -1.69
N ILE A 53 -5.42 -10.90 -0.52
CA ILE A 53 -4.91 -9.76 0.22
C ILE A 53 -3.40 -9.91 0.34
N LEU A 54 -2.66 -8.94 -0.18
CA LEU A 54 -1.20 -8.87 -0.13
C LEU A 54 -0.77 -7.74 0.81
N ILE A 55 0.01 -8.08 1.81
CA ILE A 55 0.63 -7.11 2.72
C ILE A 55 2.08 -6.96 2.33
N LEU A 56 2.43 -5.83 1.75
CA LEU A 56 3.80 -5.48 1.41
C LEU A 56 4.37 -4.59 2.51
N ASP A 57 5.55 -4.89 3.01
CA ASP A 57 6.30 -3.99 3.89
C ASP A 57 7.80 -4.12 3.61
N ASN A 58 8.44 -2.98 3.37
CA ASN A 58 9.86 -2.90 3.03
C ASN A 58 10.75 -2.52 4.24
N THR A 59 10.21 -2.54 5.44
CA THR A 59 10.91 -2.21 6.69
C THR A 59 10.95 -3.36 7.69
N ILE A 60 10.24 -4.46 7.42
CA ILE A 60 10.08 -5.60 8.32
C ILE A 60 10.56 -6.87 7.61
N LYS A 61 11.58 -7.52 8.18
CA LYS A 61 12.21 -8.71 7.57
C LYS A 61 11.32 -9.95 7.58
N ASN A 62 10.50 -10.12 8.62
CA ASN A 62 9.66 -11.32 8.77
C ASN A 62 8.37 -11.04 9.57
N LYS A 63 7.39 -11.92 9.40
CA LYS A 63 6.04 -11.80 10.00
C LYS A 63 6.04 -11.77 11.54
N LYS A 64 7.07 -12.34 12.20
CA LYS A 64 7.17 -12.33 13.68
C LYS A 64 7.44 -10.92 14.22
N LYS A 65 8.11 -10.07 13.43
CA LYS A 65 8.41 -8.68 13.79
C LYS A 65 7.30 -7.69 13.42
N PHE A 66 6.26 -8.15 12.74
CA PHE A 66 5.12 -7.31 12.40
C PHE A 66 4.36 -6.93 13.67
N PRO A 67 4.01 -5.65 13.90
CA PRO A 67 3.34 -5.21 15.12
C PRO A 67 2.05 -5.99 15.38
N GLN A 68 1.93 -6.62 16.54
CA GLN A 68 0.80 -7.49 16.89
C GLN A 68 -0.54 -6.74 16.90
N SER A 69 -0.53 -5.47 17.33
CA SER A 69 -1.73 -4.63 17.33
C SER A 69 -2.31 -4.43 15.92
N ILE A 70 -1.44 -4.31 14.91
CA ILE A 70 -1.84 -4.20 13.49
C ILE A 70 -2.20 -5.58 12.93
N LYS A 71 -1.40 -6.59 13.23
CA LYS A 71 -1.60 -7.95 12.71
C LYS A 71 -2.99 -8.51 13.04
N ARG A 72 -3.55 -8.18 14.20
CA ARG A 72 -4.92 -8.56 14.62
C ARG A 72 -6.03 -7.94 13.77
N LEU A 73 -5.71 -6.91 12.99
CA LEU A 73 -6.65 -6.22 12.09
C LEU A 73 -6.60 -6.78 10.66
N ILE A 74 -5.70 -7.71 10.39
CA ILE A 74 -5.45 -8.31 9.08
C ILE A 74 -6.04 -9.73 9.08
N PRO A 75 -6.75 -10.15 8.02
CA PRO A 75 -7.27 -11.50 7.91
C PRO A 75 -6.15 -12.55 7.94
N GLU A 76 -6.45 -13.72 8.48
CA GLU A 76 -5.46 -14.83 8.59
C GLU A 76 -4.95 -15.33 7.23
N ASN A 77 -5.83 -15.30 6.22
CA ASN A 77 -5.51 -15.70 4.84
C ASN A 77 -4.72 -14.65 4.06
N ALA A 78 -4.39 -13.49 4.63
CA ALA A 78 -3.54 -12.51 3.97
C ALA A 78 -2.10 -13.01 3.82
N GLU A 79 -1.54 -12.79 2.64
CA GLU A 79 -0.14 -13.10 2.35
C GLU A 79 0.76 -11.90 2.65
N PHE A 80 1.87 -12.16 3.33
CA PHE A 80 2.87 -11.17 3.68
C PHE A 80 4.09 -11.30 2.77
N ILE A 81 4.43 -10.21 2.08
CA ILE A 81 5.66 -10.09 1.29
C ILE A 81 6.50 -9.01 1.97
N LEU A 82 7.50 -9.44 2.71
CA LEU A 82 8.26 -8.60 3.63
C LEU A 82 9.73 -8.58 3.23
N ASP A 83 10.32 -7.38 3.28
CA ASP A 83 11.76 -7.20 3.23
C ASP A 83 12.16 -6.03 4.13
N ASN A 84 13.47 -5.80 4.32
CA ASN A 84 13.99 -4.65 5.07
C ASN A 84 14.93 -3.78 4.24
N LYS A 85 14.78 -3.83 2.92
CA LYS A 85 15.64 -3.14 1.94
C LYS A 85 14.97 -1.90 1.39
N ASN A 86 14.49 -1.01 2.26
CA ASN A 86 13.92 0.27 1.86
C ASN A 86 15.00 1.29 1.47
N ILE A 87 15.78 0.99 0.44
CA ILE A 87 16.88 1.86 -0.01
C ILE A 87 16.32 3.13 -0.65
N TYR A 88 15.44 2.98 -1.61
CA TYR A 88 14.88 4.10 -2.39
C TYR A 88 13.91 4.96 -1.58
N GLY A 89 13.11 4.36 -0.70
CA GLY A 89 12.16 5.11 0.13
C GLY A 89 12.82 6.02 1.17
N ARG A 90 14.11 5.80 1.48
CA ARG A 90 14.91 6.70 2.32
C ARG A 90 15.30 7.98 1.60
N ILE A 91 15.37 7.93 0.28
CA ILE A 91 15.76 9.03 -0.59
C ILE A 91 14.51 9.74 -1.12
N ASN A 92 13.56 8.98 -1.64
CA ASN A 92 12.33 9.49 -2.22
C ASN A 92 11.18 8.51 -2.00
N LYS A 93 10.08 8.99 -1.41
CA LYS A 93 8.89 8.16 -1.11
C LYS A 93 8.29 7.52 -2.37
N GLY A 94 8.20 8.27 -3.46
CA GLY A 94 7.68 7.77 -4.73
C GLY A 94 8.56 6.66 -5.32
N ALA A 95 9.88 6.82 -5.26
CA ALA A 95 10.82 5.79 -5.70
C ALA A 95 10.70 4.51 -4.85
N GLY A 96 10.48 4.63 -3.54
CA GLY A 96 10.23 3.48 -2.66
C GLY A 96 8.95 2.73 -3.02
N MET A 97 7.89 3.44 -3.39
CA MET A 97 6.65 2.83 -3.88
C MET A 97 6.87 2.09 -5.21
N MET A 98 7.53 2.73 -6.18
CA MET A 98 7.82 2.12 -7.48
C MET A 98 8.70 0.88 -7.36
N ASP A 99 9.73 0.91 -6.53
CA ASP A 99 10.57 -0.26 -6.23
C ASP A 99 9.73 -1.43 -5.66
N SER A 100 8.83 -1.13 -4.73
CA SER A 100 7.91 -2.13 -4.18
C SER A 100 6.98 -2.72 -5.24
N LEU A 101 6.43 -1.90 -6.14
CA LEU A 101 5.60 -2.38 -7.24
C LEU A 101 6.39 -3.25 -8.22
N GLN A 102 7.59 -2.82 -8.63
CA GLN A 102 8.45 -3.57 -9.55
C GLN A 102 8.84 -4.95 -9.01
N LYS A 103 9.23 -5.02 -7.75
CA LYS A 103 9.62 -6.29 -7.10
C LYS A 103 8.49 -7.32 -7.04
N ASN A 104 7.23 -6.85 -7.04
CA ASN A 104 6.06 -7.70 -6.88
C ASN A 104 5.24 -7.90 -8.17
N LEU A 105 5.72 -7.44 -9.32
CA LEU A 105 4.98 -7.55 -10.59
C LEU A 105 4.55 -8.97 -10.94
N GLN A 106 5.38 -9.99 -10.65
CA GLN A 106 5.05 -11.38 -10.96
C GLN A 106 3.85 -11.87 -10.13
N GLU A 107 3.73 -11.39 -8.89
CA GLU A 107 2.57 -11.70 -8.06
C GLU A 107 1.32 -10.97 -8.56
N PHE A 108 1.46 -9.71 -8.93
CA PHE A 108 0.36 -8.89 -9.45
C PHE A 108 -0.23 -9.45 -10.75
N LYS A 109 0.60 -9.98 -11.65
CA LYS A 109 0.15 -10.62 -12.90
C LYS A 109 -0.82 -11.79 -12.72
N LYS A 110 -0.95 -12.33 -11.51
CA LYS A 110 -1.92 -13.37 -11.18
C LYS A 110 -3.35 -12.84 -10.96
N SER A 111 -3.54 -11.52 -10.94
CA SER A 111 -4.83 -10.86 -10.77
C SER A 111 -5.32 -10.22 -12.08
N GLN A 112 -6.61 -9.91 -12.15
CA GLN A 112 -7.20 -9.07 -13.21
C GLN A 112 -7.23 -7.61 -12.82
N LYS A 113 -7.49 -7.33 -11.53
CA LYS A 113 -7.59 -5.98 -10.97
C LYS A 113 -6.82 -5.89 -9.66
N ILE A 114 -6.23 -4.75 -9.43
CA ILE A 114 -5.50 -4.43 -8.19
C ILE A 114 -6.09 -3.17 -7.57
N PHE A 115 -6.52 -3.26 -6.34
CA PHE A 115 -6.78 -2.11 -5.50
C PHE A 115 -5.58 -1.90 -4.58
N TYR A 116 -4.85 -0.83 -4.85
CA TYR A 116 -3.68 -0.43 -4.07
C TYR A 116 -4.09 0.55 -2.98
N PHE A 117 -3.62 0.34 -1.77
CA PHE A 117 -3.88 1.22 -0.66
C PHE A 117 -2.66 1.30 0.28
N GLU A 118 -2.31 2.52 0.68
CA GLU A 118 -1.32 2.76 1.73
C GLU A 118 -2.04 2.85 3.09
N PRO A 119 -1.93 1.82 3.96
CA PRO A 119 -2.77 1.72 5.16
C PRO A 119 -2.35 2.67 6.30
N ARG A 120 -1.58 3.69 6.00
CA ARG A 120 -1.37 4.89 6.82
C ARG A 120 -2.49 5.91 6.63
N LEU A 121 -3.23 5.78 5.55
CA LEU A 121 -4.45 6.53 5.29
C LEU A 121 -5.63 5.87 5.99
N ILE A 122 -6.66 6.67 6.29
CA ILE A 122 -7.93 6.18 6.81
C ILE A 122 -8.93 6.14 5.67
N LEU A 123 -9.44 4.96 5.37
CA LEU A 123 -10.54 4.82 4.43
C LEU A 123 -11.85 5.21 5.14
N LYS A 124 -12.59 6.16 4.55
CA LYS A 124 -13.83 6.69 5.15
C LYS A 124 -15.08 5.97 4.69
N ASP A 125 -15.08 5.46 3.47
CA ASP A 125 -16.17 4.72 2.85
C ASP A 125 -15.64 3.71 1.85
N ILE A 126 -16.52 2.87 1.34
CA ILE A 126 -16.19 1.80 0.40
C ILE A 126 -16.55 2.12 -1.06
N ASP A 127 -17.15 3.26 -1.33
CA ASP A 127 -17.75 3.55 -2.64
C ASP A 127 -16.72 3.55 -3.74
N PHE A 128 -15.56 4.18 -3.51
CA PHE A 128 -14.46 4.19 -4.48
C PHE A 128 -13.99 2.76 -4.82
N CYS A 129 -13.85 1.90 -3.81
CA CYS A 129 -13.44 0.51 -3.97
C CYS A 129 -14.49 -0.31 -4.71
N LYS A 130 -15.77 -0.19 -4.32
CA LYS A 130 -16.89 -0.90 -4.98
C LYS A 130 -17.05 -0.49 -6.44
N ASN A 131 -16.99 0.80 -6.72
CA ASN A 131 -17.10 1.31 -8.09
C ASN A 131 -15.96 0.76 -8.95
N PHE A 132 -14.73 0.75 -8.43
CA PHE A 132 -13.60 0.16 -9.14
C PHE A 132 -13.78 -1.33 -9.42
N ILE A 133 -14.22 -2.11 -8.43
CA ILE A 133 -14.41 -3.56 -8.60
C ILE A 133 -15.47 -3.87 -9.68
N ASN A 134 -16.53 -3.08 -9.72
CA ASN A 134 -17.67 -3.28 -10.63
C ASN A 134 -17.47 -2.71 -12.04
N ASP A 135 -16.45 -1.87 -12.24
CA ASP A 135 -16.18 -1.20 -13.51
C ASP A 135 -14.87 -1.69 -14.15
N ASP A 136 -14.79 -1.73 -15.47
CA ASP A 136 -13.61 -2.15 -16.23
C ASP A 136 -12.71 -0.96 -16.60
N LYS A 137 -12.43 -0.10 -15.62
CA LYS A 137 -11.61 1.10 -15.76
C LYS A 137 -10.60 1.24 -14.62
N ASN A 138 -9.55 2.00 -14.88
CA ASN A 138 -8.65 2.45 -13.84
C ASN A 138 -9.28 3.59 -13.05
N TYR A 139 -9.10 3.57 -11.72
CA TYR A 139 -9.65 4.55 -10.80
C TYR A 139 -8.54 5.28 -10.04
N PHE A 140 -8.47 6.57 -10.21
CA PHE A 140 -7.53 7.43 -9.51
C PHE A 140 -8.26 8.59 -8.84
N SER A 141 -7.82 8.96 -7.64
CA SER A 141 -8.26 10.19 -6.98
C SER A 141 -7.29 11.32 -7.26
N PHE A 142 -7.79 12.46 -7.65
CA PHE A 142 -6.99 13.64 -7.95
C PHE A 142 -6.91 14.57 -6.73
N GLU A 143 -5.70 15.05 -6.44
CA GLU A 143 -5.48 16.13 -5.47
C GLU A 143 -5.68 17.49 -6.11
N SER A 144 -5.32 17.61 -7.40
CA SER A 144 -5.51 18.76 -8.27
C SER A 144 -5.63 18.29 -9.73
N LYS A 145 -5.81 19.24 -10.67
CA LYS A 145 -5.85 18.89 -12.11
C LYS A 145 -4.62 18.16 -12.62
N GLU A 146 -3.48 18.31 -11.95
CA GLU A 146 -2.18 17.78 -12.40
C GLU A 146 -1.59 16.72 -11.45
N ARG A 147 -2.23 16.44 -10.31
CA ARG A 147 -1.69 15.54 -9.28
C ARG A 147 -2.68 14.47 -8.89
N VAL A 148 -2.23 13.22 -8.98
CA VAL A 148 -2.95 12.04 -8.51
C VAL A 148 -2.54 11.71 -7.08
N LYS A 149 -3.49 11.35 -6.24
CA LYS A 149 -3.21 10.74 -4.93
C LYS A 149 -2.68 9.34 -5.13
N THR A 150 -1.41 9.13 -4.83
CA THR A 150 -0.75 7.83 -5.02
C THR A 150 -0.93 6.87 -3.84
N GLY A 151 -1.51 7.34 -2.75
CA GLY A 151 -1.75 6.51 -1.55
C GLY A 151 -2.86 5.48 -1.71
N TYR A 152 -3.74 5.63 -2.69
CA TYR A 152 -4.75 4.65 -3.07
C TYR A 152 -5.19 4.84 -4.52
N PHE A 153 -5.39 3.73 -5.21
CA PHE A 153 -5.91 3.69 -6.58
C PHE A 153 -6.41 2.27 -6.92
N GLY A 154 -7.28 2.18 -7.90
CA GLY A 154 -7.65 0.93 -8.54
C GLY A 154 -7.07 0.86 -9.94
N SER A 155 -6.46 -0.26 -10.31
CA SER A 155 -5.92 -0.43 -11.66
C SER A 155 -6.22 -1.82 -12.23
N ILE A 156 -6.54 -1.85 -13.53
CA ILE A 156 -6.49 -3.07 -14.31
C ILE A 156 -5.03 -3.54 -14.31
N THR A 157 -4.80 -4.79 -13.99
CA THR A 157 -3.44 -5.31 -13.76
C THR A 157 -2.53 -5.14 -14.97
N LYS A 158 -3.05 -5.36 -16.17
CA LYS A 158 -2.29 -5.18 -17.42
C LYS A 158 -1.73 -3.75 -17.54
N ASP A 159 -2.56 -2.76 -17.25
CA ASP A 159 -2.18 -1.34 -17.35
C ASP A 159 -1.15 -0.97 -16.29
N LEU A 160 -1.31 -1.48 -15.06
CA LEU A 160 -0.33 -1.27 -14.00
C LEU A 160 1.02 -1.88 -14.34
N VAL A 161 1.04 -3.10 -14.87
CA VAL A 161 2.28 -3.79 -15.28
C VAL A 161 2.98 -3.02 -16.39
N GLU A 162 2.24 -2.53 -17.39
CA GLU A 162 2.79 -1.72 -18.47
C GLU A 162 3.40 -0.41 -17.93
N PHE A 163 2.65 0.30 -17.09
CA PHE A 163 3.12 1.53 -16.45
C PHE A 163 4.41 1.32 -15.66
N VAL A 164 4.46 0.28 -14.82
CA VAL A 164 5.64 0.00 -13.97
C VAL A 164 6.85 -0.41 -14.82
N ASN A 165 6.65 -1.18 -15.89
CA ASN A 165 7.74 -1.57 -16.80
C ASN A 165 8.33 -0.39 -17.58
N GLN A 166 7.53 0.65 -17.85
CA GLN A 166 8.00 1.87 -18.53
C GLN A 166 8.67 2.85 -17.56
N SER A 167 8.51 2.65 -16.25
CA SER A 167 9.09 3.52 -15.23
C SER A 167 10.46 3.01 -14.83
N SER A 168 11.49 3.87 -14.93
CA SER A 168 12.82 3.58 -14.40
C SER A 168 12.95 4.13 -12.98
N VAL A 169 13.51 3.35 -12.08
CA VAL A 169 13.89 3.76 -10.73
C VAL A 169 15.40 3.97 -10.65
#